data_377fb6bcdcf541f5f2eede55f9a23a29
#
_entry.id   377fb6bcdcf541f5f2eede55f9a23a29
#
_cell.length_a   1.000
_cell.length_b   1.000
_cell.length_c   1.000
_cell.angle_alpha   90.00
_cell.angle_beta   90.00
_cell.angle_gamma   90.00
#
_symmetry.space_group_name_H-M   'P 1'
#
loop_
_entity.id
_entity.type
_entity.pdbx_description
1 polymer ?
#
loop_
_entity_poly.entity_id
_entity_poly.type
_entity_poly.pdbx_seq_one_letter_code
_entity_poly.pdbx_strand_id
1 'polypeptide(L)'
;MKRIGEMVANREVFFVREGQTVLEAARYMAEKNVGAVLVLGTDRMTGIFSERDVLKRVLTVGLDPTRTRVEEVMTREIATADSKDSYEECLRKMKQMNIRHLPVLENGQLLGLVSLRDLLLVDLDEKDHELKMMTAYIHYVPPK
;
A
#
# COMPACT_ATOMS: atom_id res chain seq x y z
N MET A 1 -5.72 1.06 -19.68
CA MET A 1 -5.85 1.25 -18.23
C MET A 1 -5.04 0.18 -17.51
N LYS A 2 -4.14 0.61 -16.61
CA LYS A 2 -3.25 -0.32 -15.92
C LYS A 2 -3.97 -1.00 -14.75
N ARG A 3 -3.87 -2.33 -14.66
CA ARG A 3 -4.47 -3.10 -13.58
C ARG A 3 -3.51 -3.18 -12.41
N ILE A 4 -4.05 -3.16 -11.21
CA ILE A 4 -3.23 -3.13 -9.99
C ILE A 4 -2.37 -4.39 -9.83
N GLY A 5 -2.85 -5.55 -10.28
CA GLY A 5 -2.09 -6.79 -10.22
C GLY A 5 -0.77 -6.72 -10.98
N GLU A 6 -0.74 -6.01 -12.10
CA GLU A 6 0.48 -5.83 -12.89
C GLU A 6 1.53 -4.99 -12.15
N MET A 7 1.08 -4.07 -11.32
CA MET A 7 1.97 -3.20 -10.55
C MET A 7 2.69 -3.92 -9.42
N VAL A 8 2.05 -4.93 -8.83
CA VAL A 8 2.58 -5.58 -7.61
C VAL A 8 3.10 -6.99 -7.84
N ALA A 9 2.88 -7.59 -9.01
CA ALA A 9 3.16 -9.01 -9.28
C ALA A 9 4.61 -9.42 -9.01
N ASN A 10 5.57 -8.53 -9.25
CA ASN A 10 7.00 -8.83 -9.10
C ASN A 10 7.64 -8.14 -7.90
N ARG A 11 6.83 -7.59 -7.01
CA ARG A 11 7.35 -6.90 -5.82
C ARG A 11 7.46 -7.86 -4.65
N GLU A 12 8.48 -7.64 -3.83
CA GLU A 12 8.63 -8.34 -2.57
C GLU A 12 7.57 -7.86 -1.58
N VAL A 13 6.96 -8.79 -0.86
CA VAL A 13 5.97 -8.48 0.16
C VAL A 13 6.64 -8.58 1.52
N PHE A 14 6.56 -7.52 2.32
CA PHE A 14 7.16 -7.47 3.64
C PHE A 14 6.10 -7.73 4.70
N PHE A 15 6.41 -8.59 5.66
CA PHE A 15 5.47 -8.97 6.71
C PHE A 15 6.19 -9.19 8.04
N VAL A 16 5.42 -9.02 9.11
CA VAL A 16 5.80 -9.42 10.46
C VAL A 16 4.77 -10.41 10.98
N ARG A 17 5.09 -11.06 12.08
CA ARG A 17 4.19 -12.06 12.66
C ARG A 17 3.60 -11.57 13.96
N GLU A 18 2.40 -12.02 14.28
CA GLU A 18 1.84 -11.82 15.60
C GLU A 18 2.82 -12.34 16.65
N GLY A 19 2.90 -11.65 17.77
CA GLY A 19 3.87 -11.95 18.83
C GLY A 19 5.11 -11.08 18.78
N GLN A 20 5.45 -10.52 17.63
CA GLN A 20 6.56 -9.57 17.54
C GLN A 20 6.15 -8.25 18.18
N THR A 21 7.13 -7.55 18.77
CA THR A 21 6.87 -6.26 19.40
C THR A 21 6.76 -5.15 18.35
N VAL A 22 6.14 -4.05 18.75
CA VAL A 22 6.07 -2.84 17.91
C VAL A 22 7.47 -2.39 17.52
N LEU A 23 8.44 -2.43 18.45
CA LEU A 23 9.80 -2.01 18.14
C LEU A 23 10.46 -2.91 17.10
N GLU A 24 10.27 -4.22 17.21
CA GLU A 24 10.78 -5.16 16.19
C GLU A 24 10.18 -4.87 14.82
N ALA A 25 8.86 -4.66 14.77
CA ALA A 25 8.18 -4.33 13.52
C ALA A 25 8.65 -2.99 12.95
N ALA A 26 8.79 -1.98 13.80
CA ALA A 26 9.27 -0.67 13.38
C ALA A 26 10.69 -0.72 12.82
N ARG A 27 11.57 -1.47 13.46
CA ARG A 27 12.95 -1.67 12.98
C ARG A 27 12.97 -2.37 11.62
N TYR A 28 12.14 -3.38 11.47
CA TYR A 28 12.01 -4.09 10.19
C TYR A 28 11.53 -3.16 9.08
N MET A 29 10.52 -2.35 9.37
CA MET A 29 10.01 -1.36 8.41
C MET A 29 11.08 -0.34 8.02
N ALA A 30 11.84 0.14 8.99
CA ALA A 30 12.93 1.09 8.76
C ALA A 30 14.04 0.46 7.91
N GLU A 31 14.41 -0.78 8.21
CA GLU A 31 15.42 -1.52 7.45
C GLU A 31 15.00 -1.73 6.00
N LYS A 32 13.74 -2.09 5.78
CA LYS A 32 13.20 -2.32 4.44
C LYS A 32 12.73 -1.04 3.74
N ASN A 33 12.74 0.07 4.45
CA ASN A 33 12.30 1.38 3.93
C ASN A 33 10.87 1.35 3.40
N VAL A 34 9.98 0.76 4.18
CA VAL A 34 8.55 0.68 3.85
C VAL A 34 7.70 1.33 4.94
N GLY A 35 6.55 1.87 4.55
CA GLY A 35 5.64 2.56 5.47
C GLY A 35 4.58 1.68 6.10
N ALA A 36 4.49 0.42 5.67
CA ALA A 36 3.55 -0.54 6.22
C ALA A 36 4.02 -1.95 5.94
N VAL A 37 3.60 -2.87 6.80
CA VAL A 37 3.85 -4.31 6.63
C VAL A 37 2.57 -5.07 6.93
N LEU A 38 2.45 -6.23 6.35
CA LEU A 38 1.36 -7.16 6.68
C LEU A 38 1.68 -7.85 7.99
N VAL A 39 0.66 -8.18 8.75
CA VAL A 39 0.80 -8.97 9.97
C VAL A 39 0.17 -10.33 9.72
N LEU A 40 0.97 -11.37 9.90
CA LEU A 40 0.54 -12.74 9.70
C LEU A 40 0.28 -13.42 11.05
N GLY A 41 -0.87 -14.06 11.15
CA GLY A 41 -1.17 -14.99 12.23
C GLY A 41 -0.67 -16.38 11.88
N THR A 42 -1.32 -17.41 12.43
CA THR A 42 -0.88 -18.80 12.25
C THR A 42 -0.97 -19.26 10.80
N ASP A 43 -2.04 -18.92 10.10
CA ASP A 43 -2.32 -19.44 8.76
C ASP A 43 -2.84 -18.39 7.78
N ARG A 44 -2.91 -17.12 8.19
CA ARG A 44 -3.47 -16.06 7.35
C ARG A 44 -3.00 -14.68 7.79
N MET A 45 -3.21 -13.71 6.92
CA MET A 45 -3.03 -12.30 7.23
C MET A 45 -4.12 -11.86 8.22
N THR A 46 -3.72 -11.25 9.31
CA THR A 46 -4.64 -10.80 10.35
C THR A 46 -4.72 -9.29 10.49
N GLY A 47 -3.79 -8.56 9.90
CA GLY A 47 -3.81 -7.12 9.97
C GLY A 47 -2.74 -6.47 9.12
N ILE A 48 -2.72 -5.14 9.17
CA ILE A 48 -1.68 -4.29 8.61
C ILE A 48 -1.15 -3.41 9.72
N PHE A 49 0.16 -3.24 9.78
CA PHE A 49 0.82 -2.36 10.72
C PHE A 49 1.59 -1.29 9.95
N SER A 50 1.32 -0.02 10.25
CA SER A 50 1.86 1.12 9.49
C SER A 50 2.53 2.14 10.40
N GLU A 51 3.28 3.07 9.77
CA GLU A 51 3.86 4.22 10.46
C GLU A 51 2.78 5.01 11.21
N ARG A 52 1.59 5.13 10.64
CA ARG A 52 0.47 5.80 11.28
C ARG A 52 0.06 5.10 12.56
N ASP A 53 0.07 3.77 12.58
CA ASP A 53 -0.24 3.00 13.78
C ASP A 53 0.81 3.24 14.87
N VAL A 54 2.09 3.30 14.51
CA VAL A 54 3.16 3.61 15.46
C VAL A 54 2.89 4.97 16.10
N LEU A 55 2.60 5.97 15.29
CA LEU A 55 2.38 7.32 15.79
C LEU A 55 1.11 7.42 16.64
N LYS A 56 -0.02 6.96 16.10
CA LYS A 56 -1.33 7.21 16.70
C LYS A 56 -1.75 6.21 17.77
N ARG A 57 -1.28 4.98 17.67
CA ARG A 57 -1.73 3.90 18.56
C ARG A 57 -0.68 3.46 19.57
N VAL A 58 0.55 3.92 19.43
CA VAL A 58 1.64 3.56 20.33
C VAL A 58 2.22 4.82 20.97
N LEU A 59 2.85 5.69 20.20
CA LEU A 59 3.59 6.83 20.76
C LEU A 59 2.69 7.87 21.44
N THR A 60 1.64 8.30 20.75
CA THR A 60 0.76 9.36 21.28
C THR A 60 -0.10 8.92 22.45
N VAL A 61 -0.30 7.63 22.63
CA VAL A 61 -1.07 7.08 23.76
C VAL A 61 -0.17 6.54 24.86
N GLY A 62 1.15 6.67 24.71
CA GLY A 62 2.11 6.34 25.77
C GLY A 62 2.41 4.86 25.98
N LEU A 63 2.16 4.01 24.97
CA LEU A 63 2.51 2.60 25.06
C LEU A 63 4.01 2.40 24.85
N ASP A 64 4.55 1.41 25.55
CA ASP A 64 5.97 1.04 25.41
C ASP A 64 6.14 0.13 24.19
N PRO A 65 6.85 0.57 23.15
CA PRO A 65 7.03 -0.24 21.94
C PRO A 65 7.81 -1.54 22.17
N THR A 66 8.57 -1.64 23.24
CA THR A 66 9.32 -2.86 23.56
C THR A 66 8.47 -3.92 24.25
N ARG A 67 7.29 -3.54 24.74
CA ARG A 67 6.38 -4.44 25.48
C ARG A 67 5.04 -4.61 24.80
N THR A 68 4.73 -3.78 23.83
CA THR A 68 3.48 -3.86 23.08
C THR A 68 3.68 -4.77 21.87
N ARG A 69 2.80 -5.73 21.70
CA ARG A 69 2.84 -6.63 20.54
C ARG A 69 2.14 -5.99 19.36
N VAL A 70 2.60 -6.31 18.16
CA VAL A 70 2.08 -5.70 16.95
C VAL A 70 0.58 -5.95 16.78
N GLU A 71 0.07 -7.13 17.15
CA GLU A 71 -1.35 -7.46 17.03
C GLU A 71 -2.25 -6.65 17.96
N GLU A 72 -1.70 -6.05 19.00
CA GLU A 72 -2.48 -5.22 19.92
C GLU A 72 -2.83 -3.85 19.32
N VAL A 73 -2.06 -3.40 18.34
CA VAL A 73 -2.17 -2.03 17.80
C VAL A 73 -2.30 -1.98 16.29
N MET A 74 -2.24 -3.11 15.59
CA MET A 74 -2.39 -3.16 14.14
C MET A 74 -3.81 -2.80 13.71
N THR A 75 -3.97 -2.46 12.45
CA THR A 75 -5.27 -2.28 11.83
C THR A 75 -5.82 -3.63 11.41
N ARG A 76 -6.97 -4.02 11.94
CA ARG A 76 -7.60 -5.33 11.68
C ARG A 76 -8.63 -5.30 10.56
N GLU A 77 -9.35 -4.20 10.42
CA GLU A 77 -10.31 -4.02 9.35
C GLU A 77 -9.57 -3.64 8.09
N ILE A 78 -9.30 -4.63 7.25
CA ILE A 78 -8.44 -4.46 6.09
C ILE A 78 -9.30 -4.39 4.84
N ALA A 79 -9.26 -3.23 4.17
CA ALA A 79 -9.78 -3.12 2.82
C ALA A 79 -8.75 -3.73 1.87
N THR A 80 -9.23 -4.42 0.85
CA THR A 80 -8.37 -5.07 -0.15
C THR A 80 -8.76 -4.64 -1.55
N ALA A 81 -7.88 -4.88 -2.49
CA ALA A 81 -8.15 -4.69 -3.91
C ALA A 81 -8.00 -6.03 -4.62
N ASP A 82 -8.74 -6.19 -5.71
CA ASP A 82 -8.59 -7.34 -6.59
C ASP A 82 -7.54 -7.02 -7.65
N SER A 83 -6.77 -8.02 -8.08
CA SER A 83 -5.71 -7.83 -9.08
C SER A 83 -6.22 -7.22 -10.39
N LYS A 84 -7.51 -7.37 -10.67
CA LYS A 84 -8.14 -6.85 -11.89
C LYS A 84 -8.61 -5.40 -11.75
N ASP A 85 -8.62 -4.87 -10.55
CA ASP A 85 -9.01 -3.47 -10.31
C ASP A 85 -8.01 -2.54 -10.99
N SER A 86 -8.51 -1.40 -11.46
CA SER A 86 -7.65 -0.35 -12.01
C SER A 86 -6.98 0.42 -10.87
N TYR A 87 -5.86 1.09 -11.20
CA TYR A 87 -5.23 1.95 -10.20
C TYR A 87 -6.16 3.08 -9.76
N GLU A 88 -7.02 3.54 -10.65
CA GLU A 88 -7.99 4.61 -10.35
C GLU A 88 -9.03 4.16 -9.33
N GLU A 89 -9.52 2.93 -9.44
CA GLU A 89 -10.43 2.34 -8.47
C GLU A 89 -9.76 2.22 -7.09
N CYS A 90 -8.49 1.84 -7.07
CA CYS A 90 -7.70 1.74 -5.84
C CYS A 90 -7.50 3.11 -5.19
N LEU A 91 -7.19 4.14 -5.99
CA LEU A 91 -7.07 5.51 -5.49
C LEU A 91 -8.37 5.99 -4.85
N ARG A 92 -9.49 5.72 -5.52
CA ARG A 92 -10.81 6.07 -5.02
C ARG A 92 -11.10 5.40 -3.68
N LYS A 93 -10.80 4.12 -3.58
CA LYS A 93 -10.99 3.34 -2.35
C LYS A 93 -10.14 3.89 -1.21
N MET A 94 -8.87 4.20 -1.47
CA MET A 94 -8.00 4.79 -0.46
C MET A 94 -8.51 6.13 0.03
N LYS A 95 -9.01 6.97 -0.88
CA LYS A 95 -9.56 8.27 -0.54
C LYS A 95 -10.82 8.14 0.32
N GLN A 96 -11.75 7.28 -0.10
CA GLN A 96 -13.02 7.07 0.61
C GLN A 96 -12.81 6.53 2.01
N MET A 97 -11.87 5.62 2.18
CA MET A 97 -11.61 4.95 3.45
C MET A 97 -10.49 5.60 4.27
N ASN A 98 -9.86 6.64 3.74
CA ASN A 98 -8.75 7.34 4.38
C ASN A 98 -7.62 6.38 4.77
N ILE A 99 -7.25 5.51 3.85
CA ILE A 99 -6.15 4.55 4.00
C ILE A 99 -5.09 4.79 2.95
N ARG A 100 -3.86 4.34 3.20
CA ARG A 100 -2.71 4.57 2.31
C ARG A 100 -2.10 3.30 1.77
N HIS A 101 -2.63 2.15 2.14
CA HIS A 101 -2.12 0.85 1.72
C HIS A 101 -3.28 -0.09 1.47
N LEU A 102 -3.17 -0.89 0.41
CA LEU A 102 -4.15 -1.91 0.07
C LEU A 102 -3.43 -3.22 -0.25
N PRO A 103 -3.74 -4.29 0.46
CA PRO A 103 -3.37 -5.62 -0.02
C PRO A 103 -4.10 -5.93 -1.31
N VAL A 104 -3.39 -6.50 -2.26
CA VAL A 104 -3.94 -6.89 -3.57
C VAL A 104 -4.07 -8.40 -3.59
N LEU A 105 -5.28 -8.88 -3.87
CA LEU A 105 -5.59 -10.30 -3.91
C LEU A 105 -5.84 -10.75 -5.34
N GLU A 106 -5.44 -11.98 -5.63
CA GLU A 106 -5.76 -12.64 -6.89
C GLU A 106 -6.28 -14.03 -6.56
N ASN A 107 -7.51 -14.32 -6.97
CA ASN A 107 -8.19 -15.58 -6.64
C ASN A 107 -8.19 -15.87 -5.12
N GLY A 108 -8.38 -14.82 -4.32
CA GLY A 108 -8.41 -14.94 -2.87
C GLY A 108 -7.06 -15.03 -2.19
N GLN A 109 -5.97 -15.07 -2.95
CA GLN A 109 -4.61 -15.15 -2.40
C GLN A 109 -3.90 -13.80 -2.47
N LEU A 110 -3.06 -13.54 -1.48
CA LEU A 110 -2.29 -12.30 -1.44
C LEU A 110 -1.27 -12.27 -2.58
N LEU A 111 -1.39 -11.26 -3.43
CA LEU A 111 -0.45 -11.03 -4.53
C LEU A 111 0.61 -10.00 -4.14
N GLY A 112 0.22 -8.97 -3.41
CA GLY A 112 1.15 -7.92 -3.00
C GLY A 112 0.47 -6.83 -2.21
N LEU A 113 1.22 -5.78 -1.91
CA LEU A 113 0.74 -4.59 -1.19
C LEU A 113 1.04 -3.37 -2.03
N VAL A 114 0.04 -2.52 -2.24
CA VAL A 114 0.22 -1.26 -2.97
C VAL A 114 0.03 -0.09 -2.02
N SER A 115 0.88 0.93 -2.16
CA SER A 115 0.77 2.14 -1.35
C SER A 115 0.14 3.28 -2.16
N LEU A 116 -0.40 4.27 -1.44
CA LEU A 116 -0.90 5.50 -2.08
C LEU A 116 0.19 6.15 -2.92
N ARG A 117 1.43 6.17 -2.42
CA ARG A 117 2.56 6.73 -3.16
C ARG A 117 2.76 6.02 -4.49
N ASP A 118 2.69 4.68 -4.52
CA ASP A 118 2.82 3.90 -5.74
C ASP A 118 1.76 4.32 -6.77
N LEU A 119 0.52 4.47 -6.31
CA LEU A 119 -0.59 4.83 -7.19
C LEU A 119 -0.48 6.25 -7.70
N LEU A 120 -0.03 7.18 -6.86
CA LEU A 120 0.15 8.58 -7.27
C LEU A 120 1.26 8.70 -8.31
N LEU A 121 2.33 7.93 -8.21
CA LEU A 121 3.39 7.93 -9.21
C LEU A 121 2.89 7.41 -10.55
N VAL A 122 2.06 6.38 -10.56
CA VAL A 122 1.44 5.88 -11.80
C VAL A 122 0.50 6.93 -12.37
N ASP A 123 -0.31 7.57 -11.53
CA ASP A 123 -1.24 8.61 -11.97
C ASP A 123 -0.50 9.79 -12.62
N LEU A 124 0.61 10.21 -12.03
CA LEU A 124 1.44 11.26 -12.60
C LEU A 124 2.01 10.87 -13.96
N ASP A 125 2.49 9.65 -14.11
CA ASP A 125 3.01 9.15 -15.39
C ASP A 125 1.92 9.13 -16.45
N GLU A 126 0.72 8.67 -16.12
CA GLU A 126 -0.40 8.65 -17.05
C GLU A 126 -0.81 10.07 -17.46
N LYS A 127 -0.88 11.00 -16.51
CA LYS A 127 -1.21 12.38 -16.78
C LYS A 127 -0.13 13.07 -17.65
N ASP A 128 1.13 12.81 -17.37
CA ASP A 128 2.23 13.34 -18.16
C ASP A 128 2.18 12.81 -19.60
N HIS A 129 1.90 11.53 -19.76
CA HIS A 129 1.75 10.93 -21.08
C HIS A 129 0.59 11.57 -21.86
N GLU A 130 -0.58 11.72 -21.23
CA GLU A 130 -1.73 12.36 -21.84
C GLU A 130 -1.39 13.80 -22.26
N LEU A 131 -0.72 14.54 -21.41
CA LEU A 131 -0.32 15.92 -21.68
C LEU A 131 0.62 16.01 -22.89
N LYS A 132 1.60 15.11 -22.97
CA LYS A 132 2.51 15.03 -24.11
C LYS A 132 1.80 14.69 -25.41
N MET A 133 0.85 13.78 -25.36
CA MET A 133 0.05 13.41 -26.50
C MET A 133 -0.80 14.59 -26.99
N MET A 134 -1.44 15.30 -26.08
CA MET A 134 -2.23 16.49 -26.40
C MET A 134 -1.35 17.60 -26.99
N THR A 135 -0.20 17.83 -26.43
CA THR A 135 0.76 18.84 -26.92
C THR A 135 1.21 18.48 -28.33
N ALA A 136 1.56 17.23 -28.57
CA ALA A 136 1.94 16.75 -29.90
C ALA A 136 0.82 16.97 -30.92
N TYR A 137 -0.42 16.70 -30.53
CA TYR A 137 -1.59 16.90 -31.38
C TYR A 137 -1.80 18.38 -31.71
N ILE A 138 -1.68 19.25 -30.70
CA ILE A 138 -1.86 20.70 -30.89
C ILE A 138 -0.80 21.27 -31.82
N HIS A 139 0.44 20.78 -31.74
CA HIS A 139 1.55 21.29 -32.56
C HIS A 139 1.76 20.51 -33.86
N TYR A 140 0.92 19.54 -34.15
CA TYR A 140 1.02 18.76 -35.39
C TYR A 140 0.66 19.62 -36.59
N VAL A 141 1.57 19.63 -37.58
CA VAL A 141 1.35 20.30 -38.87
C VAL A 141 1.27 19.22 -39.93
N PRO A 142 0.09 19.01 -40.55
CA PRO A 142 -0.02 17.98 -41.57
C PRO A 142 0.88 18.25 -42.75
N PRO A 143 1.40 17.23 -43.40
CA PRO A 143 2.20 17.44 -44.64
C PRO A 143 1.33 18.04 -45.73
N LYS A 144 1.96 18.94 -46.51
CA LYS A 144 1.27 19.56 -47.63
C LYS A 144 1.15 18.63 -48.83
#